data_bb71ef0ec3f1e9874e3d4d0edabc132e
#
_entry.id   bb71ef0ec3f1e9874e3d4d0edabc132e
#
_cell.length_a   1.000
_cell.length_b   1.000
_cell.length_c   1.000
_cell.angle_alpha   90.00
_cell.angle_beta   90.00
_cell.angle_gamma   90.00
#
_symmetry.space_group_name_H-M   'P 1'
#
loop_
_entity.id
_entity.type
_entity.pdbx_description
1 polymer ?
#
loop_
_entity_poly.entity_id
_entity_poly.type
_entity_poly.pdbx_seq_one_letter_code
_entity_poly.pdbx_strand_id
1 'polypeptide(L)'
;MSTAWTRKDLLTIRELDRAEIELILDTARTFKDLLARRVKKSSSLEGRTVVNLFVEPSTRTRTSFELAATRLDADVVSIDSASSSFRKGETLKDTGQVLEAMKADFVVLRHSAAGAPQFLAERLNAHVINAGDGAHEHPTQALLDAFTMRERLGDALDWARLHVVICGDILFSRVARSNVWALRKLGARVTLCGPTTLVPEIFADLGVTVAHDLDAVLPDADVIMLLRIQHERQQRSFFPSVGEYISLFGLTMPRFQKCKPNVLIMHPGPINRGVEIASELADGVNSTVLDQVQNGLAVRMAVLHLLGGGREK
;
A
#
# COMPACT_ATOMS: atom_id res chain seq x y z
N MET A 1 -17.80 -4.04 21.02
CA MET A 1 -17.97 -2.57 20.97
C MET A 1 -17.43 -2.11 19.63
N SER A 2 -18.22 -1.42 18.81
CA SER A 2 -17.73 -0.90 17.52
C SER A 2 -16.67 0.17 17.82
N THR A 3 -15.45 -0.02 17.36
CA THR A 3 -14.38 0.97 17.47
C THR A 3 -14.77 2.18 16.60
N ALA A 4 -14.99 3.34 17.21
CA ALA A 4 -15.26 4.56 16.45
C ALA A 4 -13.93 5.10 15.90
N TRP A 5 -13.92 5.51 14.64
CA TRP A 5 -12.74 6.17 14.06
C TRP A 5 -12.57 7.58 14.64
N THR A 6 -11.41 7.87 15.21
CA THR A 6 -11.15 9.15 15.89
C THR A 6 -9.96 9.91 15.31
N ARG A 7 -9.22 9.32 14.37
CA ARG A 7 -8.04 9.98 13.79
C ARG A 7 -8.44 11.04 12.77
N LYS A 8 -7.72 12.15 12.80
CA LYS A 8 -7.83 13.21 11.80
C LYS A 8 -7.19 12.79 10.46
N ASP A 9 -6.06 12.09 10.50
CA ASP A 9 -5.19 11.82 9.35
C ASP A 9 -4.88 10.32 9.23
N LEU A 10 -4.42 9.88 8.05
CA LEU A 10 -3.81 8.58 7.84
C LEU A 10 -2.38 8.75 7.31
N LEU A 11 -1.40 8.80 8.20
CA LEU A 11 -0.01 9.12 7.86
C LEU A 11 0.88 7.87 7.82
N THR A 12 0.70 6.95 8.77
CA THR A 12 1.50 5.72 8.90
C THR A 12 0.63 4.55 9.36
N ILE A 13 1.02 3.32 9.01
CA ILE A 13 0.46 2.10 9.63
C ILE A 13 1.01 1.91 11.04
N ARG A 14 2.23 2.42 11.26
CA ARG A 14 2.89 2.31 12.56
C ARG A 14 2.04 2.86 13.71
N GLU A 15 1.26 3.89 13.47
CA GLU A 15 0.42 4.54 14.49
C GLU A 15 -0.94 3.88 14.69
N LEU A 16 -1.47 3.15 13.71
CA LEU A 16 -2.74 2.44 13.83
C LEU A 16 -2.60 1.29 14.82
N ASP A 17 -3.64 1.01 15.57
CA ASP A 17 -3.77 -0.24 16.30
C ASP A 17 -4.47 -1.34 15.45
N ARG A 18 -4.56 -2.55 16.00
CA ARG A 18 -5.18 -3.69 15.31
C ARG A 18 -6.66 -3.42 15.02
N ALA A 19 -7.39 -2.87 15.98
CA ALA A 19 -8.84 -2.63 15.85
C ALA A 19 -9.14 -1.57 14.77
N GLU A 20 -8.29 -0.55 14.65
CA GLU A 20 -8.38 0.46 13.60
C GLU A 20 -8.10 -0.13 12.21
N ILE A 21 -7.10 -1.03 12.10
CA ILE A 21 -6.84 -1.76 10.86
C ILE A 21 -8.06 -2.61 10.49
N GLU A 22 -8.57 -3.43 11.42
CA GLU A 22 -9.74 -4.28 11.19
C GLU A 22 -10.97 -3.46 10.80
N LEU A 23 -11.22 -2.31 11.45
CA LEU A 23 -12.32 -1.40 11.08
C LEU A 23 -12.20 -0.91 9.63
N ILE A 24 -11.01 -0.54 9.18
CA ILE A 24 -10.80 -0.13 7.77
C ILE A 24 -11.09 -1.31 6.84
N LEU A 25 -10.62 -2.53 7.17
CA LEU A 25 -10.85 -3.71 6.34
C LEU A 25 -12.34 -4.08 6.27
N ASP A 26 -13.09 -3.95 7.37
CA ASP A 26 -14.53 -4.22 7.42
C ASP A 26 -15.33 -3.17 6.62
N THR A 27 -14.95 -1.90 6.78
CA THR A 27 -15.53 -0.81 5.99
C THR A 27 -15.23 -0.99 4.49
N ALA A 28 -14.02 -1.43 4.15
CA ALA A 28 -13.64 -1.71 2.76
C ALA A 28 -14.49 -2.84 2.13
N ARG A 29 -14.90 -3.85 2.92
CA ARG A 29 -15.82 -4.89 2.45
C ARG A 29 -17.16 -4.30 2.03
N THR A 30 -17.74 -3.42 2.86
CA THR A 30 -19.00 -2.73 2.53
C THR A 30 -18.89 -1.96 1.21
N PHE A 31 -17.77 -1.26 1.00
CA PHE A 31 -17.55 -0.56 -0.27
C PHE A 31 -17.24 -1.48 -1.44
N LYS A 32 -16.61 -2.63 -1.22
CA LYS A 32 -16.42 -3.64 -2.26
C LYS A 32 -17.78 -4.17 -2.76
N ASP A 33 -18.70 -4.44 -1.84
CA ASP A 33 -20.07 -4.86 -2.17
C ASP A 33 -20.83 -3.75 -2.91
N LEU A 34 -20.65 -2.48 -2.52
CA LEU A 34 -21.20 -1.34 -3.26
C LEU A 34 -20.65 -1.28 -4.70
N LEU A 35 -19.36 -1.50 -4.89
CA LEU A 35 -18.72 -1.49 -6.20
C LEU A 35 -19.19 -2.61 -7.13
N ALA A 36 -19.74 -3.70 -6.60
CA ALA A 36 -20.36 -4.78 -7.37
C ALA A 36 -21.79 -4.43 -7.86
N ARG A 37 -22.43 -3.39 -7.31
CA ARG A 37 -23.79 -2.97 -7.68
C ARG A 37 -23.80 -2.19 -9.01
N ARG A 38 -25.00 -2.03 -9.59
CA ARG A 38 -25.20 -1.21 -10.80
C ARG A 38 -24.86 0.28 -10.53
N VAL A 39 -25.32 0.80 -9.39
CA VAL A 39 -25.00 2.17 -8.92
C VAL A 39 -23.85 2.04 -7.92
N LYS A 40 -22.68 2.52 -8.32
CA LYS A 40 -21.41 2.40 -7.58
C LYS A 40 -21.07 3.70 -6.86
N LYS A 41 -22.05 4.36 -6.26
CA LYS A 41 -21.89 5.65 -5.57
C LYS A 41 -22.50 5.60 -4.18
N SER A 42 -21.91 6.39 -3.27
CA SER A 42 -22.41 6.73 -1.94
C SER A 42 -22.27 8.24 -1.77
N SER A 43 -23.19 8.90 -1.11
CA SER A 43 -23.15 10.34 -0.83
C SER A 43 -22.39 10.72 0.45
N SER A 44 -21.54 9.81 0.94
CA SER A 44 -20.87 10.00 2.24
C SER A 44 -19.88 11.17 2.31
N LEU A 45 -19.43 11.67 1.17
CA LEU A 45 -18.57 12.87 1.06
C LEU A 45 -19.17 13.95 0.16
N GLU A 46 -20.50 13.97 0.02
CA GLU A 46 -21.20 15.03 -0.72
C GLU A 46 -20.84 16.43 -0.17
N GLY A 47 -20.42 17.32 -1.05
CA GLY A 47 -20.00 18.69 -0.72
C GLY A 47 -18.61 18.80 -0.10
N ARG A 48 -17.83 17.72 -0.06
CA ARG A 48 -16.42 17.70 0.37
C ARG A 48 -15.49 17.78 -0.84
N THR A 49 -14.34 18.41 -0.65
CA THR A 49 -13.29 18.52 -1.68
C THR A 49 -12.09 17.69 -1.33
N VAL A 50 -11.70 16.76 -2.21
CA VAL A 50 -10.51 15.92 -2.12
C VAL A 50 -9.46 16.39 -3.12
N VAL A 51 -8.31 16.82 -2.62
CA VAL A 51 -7.17 17.24 -3.45
C VAL A 51 -6.13 16.12 -3.49
N ASN A 52 -5.85 15.58 -4.68
CA ASN A 52 -4.75 14.66 -4.93
C ASN A 52 -3.49 15.45 -5.30
N LEU A 53 -2.57 15.58 -4.35
CA LEU A 53 -1.30 16.31 -4.52
C LEU A 53 -0.16 15.30 -4.74
N PHE A 54 0.16 15.02 -6.00
CA PHE A 54 1.13 14.00 -6.39
C PHE A 54 2.44 14.64 -6.88
N VAL A 55 3.34 14.94 -5.95
CA VAL A 55 4.68 15.47 -6.24
C VAL A 55 5.59 14.37 -6.81
N GLU A 56 5.44 13.12 -6.35
CA GLU A 56 6.05 11.94 -6.97
C GLU A 56 5.02 11.26 -7.90
N PRO A 57 5.34 11.00 -9.18
CA PRO A 57 4.40 10.41 -10.14
C PRO A 57 3.87 9.05 -9.72
N SER A 58 2.57 8.82 -9.89
CA SER A 58 1.94 7.51 -9.73
C SER A 58 0.56 7.46 -10.38
N THR A 59 0.45 6.87 -11.55
CA THR A 59 -0.82 6.74 -12.25
C THR A 59 -1.85 5.92 -11.47
N ARG A 60 -1.48 4.69 -11.04
CA ARG A 60 -2.40 3.79 -10.33
C ARG A 60 -2.95 4.38 -9.03
N THR A 61 -2.07 4.89 -8.16
CA THR A 61 -2.49 5.40 -6.86
C THR A 61 -3.36 6.64 -7.02
N ARG A 62 -2.97 7.58 -7.91
CA ARG A 62 -3.74 8.79 -8.19
C ARG A 62 -5.14 8.43 -8.72
N THR A 63 -5.23 7.68 -9.82
CA THR A 63 -6.51 7.29 -10.42
C THR A 63 -7.40 6.54 -9.42
N SER A 64 -6.83 5.69 -8.57
CA SER A 64 -7.60 4.98 -7.55
C SER A 64 -8.17 5.91 -6.47
N PHE A 65 -7.46 6.96 -6.04
CA PHE A 65 -7.99 7.98 -5.13
C PHE A 65 -9.02 8.88 -5.83
N GLU A 66 -8.78 9.26 -7.09
CA GLU A 66 -9.75 10.01 -7.91
C GLU A 66 -11.08 9.26 -7.99
N LEU A 67 -11.02 7.98 -8.36
CA LEU A 67 -12.22 7.13 -8.43
C LEU A 67 -12.88 6.93 -7.05
N ALA A 68 -12.09 6.72 -5.99
CA ALA A 68 -12.61 6.55 -4.65
C ALA A 68 -13.39 7.77 -4.18
N ALA A 69 -12.82 8.97 -4.31
CA ALA A 69 -13.47 10.23 -3.95
C ALA A 69 -14.73 10.49 -4.79
N THR A 70 -14.65 10.29 -6.12
CA THR A 70 -15.81 10.42 -7.02
C THR A 70 -16.93 9.42 -6.68
N ARG A 71 -16.61 8.19 -6.23
CA ARG A 71 -17.60 7.19 -5.80
C ARG A 71 -18.26 7.56 -4.47
N LEU A 72 -17.62 8.38 -3.66
CA LEU A 72 -18.16 8.93 -2.42
C LEU A 72 -18.86 10.28 -2.59
N ASP A 73 -19.04 10.71 -3.84
CA ASP A 73 -19.69 11.97 -4.24
C ASP A 73 -18.95 13.24 -3.81
N ALA A 74 -17.62 13.15 -3.68
CA ALA A 74 -16.77 14.31 -3.41
C ALA A 74 -16.35 15.03 -4.71
N ASP A 75 -16.08 16.33 -4.61
CA ASP A 75 -15.37 17.10 -5.64
C ASP A 75 -13.90 16.72 -5.63
N VAL A 76 -13.31 16.46 -6.81
CA VAL A 76 -11.94 15.98 -6.92
C VAL A 76 -11.08 16.93 -7.74
N VAL A 77 -9.96 17.34 -7.15
CA VAL A 77 -8.92 18.14 -7.82
C VAL A 77 -7.62 17.35 -7.81
N SER A 78 -6.97 17.19 -8.95
CA SER A 78 -5.68 16.51 -9.04
C SER A 78 -4.59 17.45 -9.53
N ILE A 79 -3.51 17.52 -8.76
CA ILE A 79 -2.34 18.35 -9.01
C ILE A 79 -1.12 17.43 -9.11
N ASP A 80 -0.39 17.50 -10.20
CA ASP A 80 0.87 16.78 -10.38
C ASP A 80 2.07 17.74 -10.45
N SER A 81 3.27 17.19 -10.25
CA SER A 81 4.51 17.97 -10.25
C SER A 81 4.82 18.63 -11.58
N ALA A 82 4.28 18.12 -12.69
CA ALA A 82 4.57 18.63 -14.02
C ALA A 82 3.80 19.94 -14.30
N SER A 83 2.60 20.07 -13.72
CA SER A 83 1.67 21.20 -13.93
C SER A 83 1.64 22.18 -12.75
N SER A 84 2.37 21.91 -11.64
CA SER A 84 2.23 22.68 -10.41
C SER A 84 3.27 23.79 -10.25
N SER A 85 2.95 24.74 -9.37
CA SER A 85 3.81 25.86 -8.95
C SER A 85 5.09 25.43 -8.21
N PHE A 86 5.22 24.14 -7.82
CA PHE A 86 6.50 23.56 -7.35
C PHE A 86 7.67 23.84 -8.30
N ARG A 87 7.42 23.87 -9.62
CA ARG A 87 8.44 24.24 -10.61
C ARG A 87 8.91 25.71 -10.50
N LYS A 88 8.12 26.57 -9.86
CA LYS A 88 8.45 27.97 -9.62
C LYS A 88 9.08 28.21 -8.25
N GLY A 89 9.39 27.12 -7.48
CA GLY A 89 10.00 27.22 -6.16
C GLY A 89 9.01 27.37 -5.00
N GLU A 90 7.69 27.14 -5.22
CA GLU A 90 6.71 27.13 -4.14
C GLU A 90 6.99 25.96 -3.18
N THR A 91 6.96 26.24 -1.88
CA THR A 91 7.21 25.21 -0.86
C THR A 91 5.97 24.35 -0.63
N LEU A 92 6.17 23.10 -0.13
CA LEU A 92 5.07 22.21 0.24
C LEU A 92 4.12 22.87 1.26
N LYS A 93 4.68 23.68 2.19
CA LYS A 93 3.90 24.42 3.17
C LYS A 93 2.97 25.43 2.52
N ASP A 94 3.52 26.26 1.62
CA ASP A 94 2.74 27.30 0.95
C ASP A 94 1.65 26.70 0.08
N THR A 95 1.97 25.65 -0.68
CA THR A 95 0.96 24.89 -1.45
C THR A 95 -0.15 24.37 -0.54
N GLY A 96 0.19 23.76 0.60
CA GLY A 96 -0.80 23.27 1.57
C GLY A 96 -1.72 24.39 2.08
N GLN A 97 -1.16 25.54 2.44
CA GLN A 97 -1.93 26.69 2.92
C GLN A 97 -2.87 27.25 1.83
N VAL A 98 -2.42 27.26 0.58
CA VAL A 98 -3.26 27.67 -0.56
C VAL A 98 -4.45 26.71 -0.73
N LEU A 99 -4.21 25.38 -0.65
CA LEU A 99 -5.28 24.40 -0.74
C LEU A 99 -6.29 24.51 0.41
N GLU A 100 -5.83 24.78 1.62
CA GLU A 100 -6.69 25.02 2.78
C GLU A 100 -7.51 26.31 2.63
N ALA A 101 -6.91 27.39 2.12
CA ALA A 101 -7.62 28.63 1.81
C ALA A 101 -8.71 28.42 0.75
N MET A 102 -8.50 27.50 -0.19
CA MET A 102 -9.48 27.05 -1.18
C MET A 102 -10.51 26.05 -0.61
N LYS A 103 -10.51 25.81 0.71
CA LYS A 103 -11.45 24.93 1.42
C LYS A 103 -11.34 23.45 1.03
N ALA A 104 -10.13 22.96 0.73
CA ALA A 104 -9.90 21.52 0.62
C ALA A 104 -10.18 20.83 1.96
N ASP A 105 -11.03 19.80 1.97
CA ASP A 105 -11.29 18.98 3.17
C ASP A 105 -10.26 17.86 3.34
N PHE A 106 -9.75 17.35 2.23
CA PHE A 106 -8.76 16.26 2.21
C PHE A 106 -7.59 16.58 1.29
N VAL A 107 -6.39 16.26 1.74
CA VAL A 107 -5.16 16.31 0.91
C VAL A 107 -4.53 14.91 0.88
N VAL A 108 -4.61 14.27 -0.27
CA VAL A 108 -3.94 12.99 -0.54
C VAL A 108 -2.55 13.30 -1.08
N LEU A 109 -1.53 13.16 -0.23
CA LEU A 109 -0.16 13.54 -0.58
C LEU A 109 0.69 12.34 -0.95
N ARG A 110 1.35 12.42 -2.12
CA ARG A 110 2.44 11.54 -2.51
C ARG A 110 3.71 12.35 -2.76
N HIS A 111 4.80 12.02 -2.05
CA HIS A 111 6.03 12.80 -2.07
C HIS A 111 7.28 11.91 -2.05
N SER A 112 8.40 12.39 -2.62
CA SER A 112 9.67 11.66 -2.59
C SER A 112 10.40 11.75 -1.24
N ALA A 113 10.14 12.78 -0.43
CA ALA A 113 10.71 12.92 0.90
C ALA A 113 9.87 12.20 1.95
N ALA A 114 10.51 11.35 2.75
CA ALA A 114 9.92 10.73 3.94
C ALA A 114 9.49 11.80 4.96
N GLY A 115 8.32 11.63 5.59
CA GLY A 115 7.78 12.58 6.57
C GLY A 115 7.04 13.78 5.97
N ALA A 116 7.00 13.94 4.63
CA ALA A 116 6.28 15.05 4.00
C ALA A 116 4.78 15.10 4.37
N PRO A 117 4.03 13.97 4.44
CA PRO A 117 2.65 13.96 4.90
C PRO A 117 2.50 14.41 6.35
N GLN A 118 3.39 13.96 7.24
CA GLN A 118 3.41 14.38 8.64
C GLN A 118 3.63 15.89 8.76
N PHE A 119 4.64 16.41 8.04
CA PHE A 119 4.94 17.84 8.00
C PHE A 119 3.72 18.68 7.59
N LEU A 120 2.94 18.18 6.62
CA LEU A 120 1.75 18.88 6.14
C LEU A 120 0.59 18.78 7.14
N ALA A 121 0.36 17.60 7.72
CA ALA A 121 -0.71 17.33 8.67
C ALA A 121 -0.65 18.21 9.94
N GLU A 122 0.57 18.52 10.39
CA GLU A 122 0.81 19.42 11.53
C GLU A 122 0.45 20.88 11.24
N ARG A 123 0.22 21.24 9.99
CA ARG A 123 0.04 22.64 9.53
C ARG A 123 -1.32 22.92 8.91
N LEU A 124 -2.10 21.88 8.63
CA LEU A 124 -3.41 21.99 8.01
C LEU A 124 -4.50 21.44 8.94
N ASN A 125 -5.69 22.05 8.86
CA ASN A 125 -6.90 21.50 9.46
C ASN A 125 -7.52 20.39 8.56
N ALA A 126 -7.30 20.45 7.25
CA ALA A 126 -7.70 19.42 6.32
C ALA A 126 -7.15 18.05 6.69
N HIS A 127 -7.87 16.97 6.37
CA HIS A 127 -7.40 15.61 6.55
C HIS A 127 -6.25 15.29 5.59
N VAL A 128 -5.12 14.80 6.09
CA VAL A 128 -3.98 14.40 5.27
C VAL A 128 -3.88 12.88 5.17
N ILE A 129 -3.78 12.39 3.93
CA ILE A 129 -3.63 10.96 3.64
C ILE A 129 -2.30 10.74 2.94
N ASN A 130 -1.45 9.89 3.52
CA ASN A 130 -0.18 9.48 2.93
C ASN A 130 -0.42 8.48 1.78
N ALA A 131 -0.21 8.92 0.53
CA ALA A 131 -0.26 8.08 -0.67
C ALA A 131 1.12 7.53 -1.09
N GLY A 132 2.08 7.57 -0.17
CA GLY A 132 3.45 7.10 -0.31
C GLY A 132 4.49 8.20 -0.21
N ASP A 133 5.37 8.12 0.78
CA ASP A 133 6.43 9.10 1.05
C ASP A 133 7.82 8.44 1.09
N GLY A 134 8.68 8.78 0.13
CA GLY A 134 10.04 8.25 0.02
C GLY A 134 10.13 6.74 0.15
N ALA A 135 11.02 6.24 1.01
CA ALA A 135 11.14 4.84 1.41
C ALA A 135 10.47 4.57 2.77
N HIS A 136 9.61 5.48 3.26
CA HIS A 136 9.05 5.43 4.62
C HIS A 136 7.79 4.57 4.68
N GLU A 137 6.62 5.08 4.25
CA GLU A 137 5.37 4.32 4.29
C GLU A 137 4.43 4.56 3.10
N HIS A 138 3.53 3.61 2.87
CA HIS A 138 2.38 3.71 1.97
C HIS A 138 1.18 3.00 2.62
N PRO A 139 0.51 3.66 3.59
CA PRO A 139 -0.50 3.04 4.44
C PRO A 139 -1.60 2.31 3.66
N THR A 140 -2.21 2.99 2.68
CA THR A 140 -3.30 2.38 1.90
C THR A 140 -2.86 1.19 1.04
N GLN A 141 -1.55 1.04 0.77
CA GLN A 141 -1.05 -0.16 0.09
C GLN A 141 -1.04 -1.35 1.06
N ALA A 142 -0.52 -1.20 2.27
CA ALA A 142 -0.53 -2.29 3.24
C ALA A 142 -1.96 -2.70 3.64
N LEU A 143 -2.87 -1.74 3.74
CA LEU A 143 -4.28 -2.01 4.02
C LEU A 143 -4.96 -2.80 2.89
N LEU A 144 -4.73 -2.43 1.62
CA LEU A 144 -5.29 -3.19 0.49
C LEU A 144 -4.64 -4.57 0.35
N ASP A 145 -3.37 -4.71 0.70
CA ASP A 145 -2.67 -6.00 0.71
C ASP A 145 -3.27 -6.91 1.78
N ALA A 146 -3.44 -6.41 3.01
CA ALA A 146 -4.10 -7.16 4.09
C ALA A 146 -5.57 -7.50 3.73
N PHE A 147 -6.31 -6.55 3.14
CA PHE A 147 -7.67 -6.80 2.68
C PHE A 147 -7.73 -7.90 1.61
N THR A 148 -6.78 -7.90 0.66
CA THR A 148 -6.68 -8.92 -0.38
C THR A 148 -6.37 -10.30 0.20
N MET A 149 -5.47 -10.40 1.18
CA MET A 149 -5.20 -11.65 1.91
C MET A 149 -6.46 -12.18 2.57
N ARG A 150 -7.20 -11.31 3.31
CA ARG A 150 -8.45 -11.69 3.99
C ARG A 150 -9.51 -12.18 3.00
N GLU A 151 -9.68 -11.50 1.88
CA GLU A 151 -10.65 -11.88 0.84
C GLU A 151 -10.35 -13.22 0.18
N ARG A 152 -9.09 -13.50 -0.10
CA ARG A 152 -8.65 -14.71 -0.81
C ARG A 152 -8.53 -15.93 0.11
N LEU A 153 -8.21 -15.73 1.39
CA LEU A 153 -8.06 -16.80 2.39
C LEU A 153 -9.34 -17.04 3.21
N GLY A 154 -10.34 -16.16 3.08
CA GLY A 154 -11.65 -16.27 3.71
C GLY A 154 -11.75 -15.51 5.04
N ASP A 155 -12.99 -15.26 5.47
CA ASP A 155 -13.32 -14.46 6.65
C ASP A 155 -12.87 -15.09 7.97
N ALA A 156 -12.71 -16.41 8.01
CA ALA A 156 -12.21 -17.14 9.17
C ALA A 156 -10.67 -17.14 9.25
N LEU A 157 -9.97 -16.24 8.51
CA LEU A 157 -8.52 -16.14 8.52
C LEU A 157 -7.99 -15.93 9.94
N ASP A 158 -7.22 -16.89 10.41
CA ASP A 158 -6.41 -16.74 11.62
C ASP A 158 -5.04 -16.16 11.25
N TRP A 159 -4.89 -14.86 11.44
CA TRP A 159 -3.64 -14.16 11.15
C TRP A 159 -2.44 -14.76 11.88
N ALA A 160 -2.63 -15.34 13.07
CA ALA A 160 -1.53 -15.92 13.85
C ALA A 160 -0.92 -17.18 13.19
N ARG A 161 -1.67 -17.82 12.30
CA ARG A 161 -1.20 -18.97 11.53
C ARG A 161 -0.64 -18.60 10.17
N LEU A 162 -0.85 -17.36 9.72
CA LEU A 162 -0.44 -16.91 8.40
C LEU A 162 1.06 -16.63 8.37
N HIS A 163 1.76 -17.21 7.39
CA HIS A 163 3.15 -16.90 7.09
C HIS A 163 3.25 -16.12 5.77
N VAL A 164 3.69 -14.88 5.86
CA VAL A 164 3.89 -13.98 4.72
C VAL A 164 5.38 -13.79 4.46
N VAL A 165 5.83 -14.17 3.27
CA VAL A 165 7.19 -13.91 2.79
C VAL A 165 7.15 -12.68 1.89
N ILE A 166 7.88 -11.62 2.25
CA ILE A 166 8.06 -10.42 1.42
C ILE A 166 9.45 -10.47 0.83
N CYS A 167 9.54 -10.61 -0.49
CA CYS A 167 10.81 -10.83 -1.19
C CYS A 167 11.14 -9.68 -2.14
N GLY A 168 12.38 -9.20 -2.09
CA GLY A 168 12.91 -8.24 -3.05
C GLY A 168 13.67 -7.06 -2.43
N ASP A 169 13.46 -5.87 -2.97
CA ASP A 169 14.07 -4.62 -2.48
C ASP A 169 13.35 -4.12 -1.22
N ILE A 170 13.74 -4.65 -0.06
CA ILE A 170 13.15 -4.27 1.23
C ILE A 170 13.64 -2.90 1.69
N LEU A 171 14.94 -2.63 1.51
CA LEU A 171 15.60 -1.44 2.06
C LEU A 171 14.98 -0.13 1.54
N PHE A 172 14.63 -0.07 0.26
CA PHE A 172 14.05 1.11 -0.38
C PHE A 172 12.54 1.03 -0.55
N SER A 173 11.89 -0.04 -0.05
CA SER A 173 10.46 -0.26 -0.22
C SER A 173 9.63 0.27 0.93
N ARG A 174 8.91 1.37 0.69
CA ARG A 174 7.84 1.83 1.57
C ARG A 174 6.70 0.82 1.73
N VAL A 175 6.48 -0.01 0.71
CA VAL A 175 5.45 -1.06 0.74
C VAL A 175 5.83 -2.17 1.73
N ALA A 176 7.10 -2.63 1.71
CA ALA A 176 7.58 -3.59 2.69
C ALA A 176 7.40 -3.09 4.12
N ARG A 177 7.81 -1.84 4.39
CA ARG A 177 7.72 -1.24 5.74
C ARG A 177 6.29 -1.18 6.25
N SER A 178 5.37 -0.64 5.44
CA SER A 178 3.95 -0.58 5.82
C SER A 178 3.34 -1.96 6.02
N ASN A 179 3.68 -2.94 5.16
CA ASN A 179 3.20 -4.32 5.32
C ASN A 179 3.75 -5.00 6.58
N VAL A 180 5.02 -4.78 6.93
CA VAL A 180 5.59 -5.28 8.18
C VAL A 180 4.77 -4.79 9.37
N TRP A 181 4.46 -3.49 9.45
CA TRP A 181 3.65 -2.94 10.53
C TRP A 181 2.23 -3.53 10.54
N ALA A 182 1.55 -3.56 9.39
CA ALA A 182 0.18 -4.06 9.30
C ALA A 182 0.08 -5.53 9.71
N LEU A 183 0.88 -6.37 9.08
CA LEU A 183 0.84 -7.82 9.26
C LEU A 183 1.21 -8.24 10.69
N ARG A 184 2.24 -7.59 11.27
CA ARG A 184 2.63 -7.83 12.66
C ARG A 184 1.53 -7.45 13.64
N LYS A 185 0.86 -6.31 13.44
CA LYS A 185 -0.26 -5.88 14.30
C LYS A 185 -1.45 -6.80 14.19
N LEU A 186 -1.70 -7.35 13.01
CA LEU A 186 -2.72 -8.38 12.79
C LEU A 186 -2.33 -9.73 13.41
N GLY A 187 -1.03 -9.98 13.66
CA GLY A 187 -0.52 -11.18 14.31
C GLY A 187 0.17 -12.16 13.36
N ALA A 188 0.32 -11.83 12.08
CA ALA A 188 0.95 -12.72 11.10
C ALA A 188 2.47 -12.85 11.30
N ARG A 189 3.00 -14.01 10.98
CA ARG A 189 4.44 -14.25 10.87
C ARG A 189 4.93 -13.64 9.54
N VAL A 190 5.96 -12.81 9.62
CA VAL A 190 6.54 -12.14 8.45
C VAL A 190 8.00 -12.53 8.30
N THR A 191 8.38 -12.95 7.10
CA THR A 191 9.78 -13.16 6.70
C THR A 191 10.12 -12.19 5.58
N LEU A 192 11.19 -11.43 5.76
CA LEU A 192 11.77 -10.57 4.72
C LEU A 192 12.89 -11.35 4.03
N CYS A 193 12.83 -11.48 2.72
CA CYS A 193 13.77 -12.28 1.95
C CYS A 193 14.40 -11.46 0.81
N GLY A 194 15.69 -11.62 0.58
CA GLY A 194 16.43 -10.98 -0.51
C GLY A 194 17.92 -10.88 -0.28
N PRO A 195 18.66 -10.23 -1.18
CA PRO A 195 20.10 -10.00 -1.02
C PRO A 195 20.42 -9.32 0.32
N THR A 196 21.53 -9.69 0.95
CA THR A 196 21.98 -9.12 2.24
C THR A 196 22.10 -7.59 2.19
N THR A 197 22.44 -7.04 1.05
CA THR A 197 22.53 -5.60 0.78
C THR A 197 21.18 -4.89 0.75
N LEU A 198 20.10 -5.59 0.43
CA LEU A 198 18.73 -5.08 0.36
C LEU A 198 17.85 -5.52 1.54
N VAL A 199 18.29 -6.52 2.29
CA VAL A 199 17.60 -7.03 3.50
C VAL A 199 18.60 -7.16 4.64
N PRO A 200 19.13 -6.06 5.17
CA PRO A 200 20.07 -6.09 6.30
C PRO A 200 19.40 -6.64 7.57
N GLU A 201 20.20 -7.34 8.40
CA GLU A 201 19.76 -8.02 9.63
C GLU A 201 19.02 -7.12 10.62
N ILE A 202 19.27 -5.81 10.62
CA ILE A 202 18.60 -4.85 11.51
C ILE A 202 17.06 -4.86 11.35
N PHE A 203 16.54 -5.36 10.23
CA PHE A 203 15.09 -5.53 10.08
C PHE A 203 14.50 -6.54 11.08
N ALA A 204 15.31 -7.45 11.63
CA ALA A 204 14.88 -8.36 12.70
C ALA A 204 14.38 -7.62 13.94
N ASP A 205 14.87 -6.42 14.22
CA ASP A 205 14.42 -5.56 15.34
C ASP A 205 12.94 -5.16 15.19
N LEU A 206 12.39 -5.21 13.97
CA LEU A 206 10.96 -5.05 13.74
C LEU A 206 10.15 -6.29 14.15
N GLY A 207 10.81 -7.34 14.66
CA GLY A 207 10.25 -8.62 15.09
C GLY A 207 9.77 -9.47 13.91
N VAL A 208 10.47 -9.43 12.80
CA VAL A 208 10.32 -10.27 11.62
C VAL A 208 11.51 -11.19 11.46
N THR A 209 11.36 -12.25 10.67
CA THR A 209 12.50 -13.10 10.28
C THR A 209 13.21 -12.47 9.08
N VAL A 210 14.53 -12.44 9.07
CA VAL A 210 15.36 -12.08 7.91
C VAL A 210 15.89 -13.37 7.27
N ALA A 211 15.83 -13.47 5.97
CA ALA A 211 16.31 -14.61 5.20
C ALA A 211 16.99 -14.16 3.90
N HIS A 212 18.02 -14.93 3.51
CA HIS A 212 18.80 -14.67 2.29
C HIS A 212 18.76 -15.85 1.31
N ASP A 213 17.93 -16.85 1.61
CA ASP A 213 17.65 -17.99 0.75
C ASP A 213 16.14 -18.11 0.52
N LEU A 214 15.71 -17.78 -0.70
CA LEU A 214 14.30 -17.83 -1.07
C LEU A 214 13.80 -19.29 -1.08
N ASP A 215 14.61 -20.23 -1.55
CA ASP A 215 14.22 -21.63 -1.65
C ASP A 215 13.95 -22.27 -0.27
N ALA A 216 14.61 -21.79 0.77
CA ALA A 216 14.42 -22.27 2.14
C ALA A 216 13.10 -21.80 2.77
N VAL A 217 12.55 -20.64 2.35
CA VAL A 217 11.35 -20.05 2.96
C VAL A 217 10.06 -20.32 2.19
N LEU A 218 10.15 -20.73 0.91
CA LEU A 218 8.98 -20.96 0.06
C LEU A 218 8.05 -22.08 0.54
N PRO A 219 8.54 -23.25 1.04
CA PRO A 219 7.68 -24.36 1.42
C PRO A 219 6.68 -24.04 2.53
N ASP A 220 7.04 -23.13 3.42
CA ASP A 220 6.22 -22.73 4.56
C ASP A 220 5.32 -21.49 4.28
N ALA A 221 5.54 -20.79 3.17
CA ALA A 221 4.82 -19.57 2.85
C ALA A 221 3.36 -19.83 2.49
N ASP A 222 2.45 -19.08 3.10
CA ASP A 222 1.03 -19.00 2.69
C ASP A 222 0.82 -17.88 1.68
N VAL A 223 1.62 -16.82 1.80
CA VAL A 223 1.61 -15.64 0.91
C VAL A 223 3.05 -15.29 0.53
N ILE A 224 3.28 -15.07 -0.74
CA ILE A 224 4.54 -14.55 -1.27
C ILE A 224 4.26 -13.18 -1.89
N MET A 225 4.74 -12.13 -1.26
CA MET A 225 4.68 -10.77 -1.77
C MET A 225 6.01 -10.41 -2.41
N LEU A 226 6.01 -10.27 -3.73
CA LEU A 226 7.19 -9.90 -4.49
C LEU A 226 7.25 -8.38 -4.65
N LEU A 227 8.44 -7.82 -4.51
CA LEU A 227 8.68 -6.39 -4.65
C LEU A 227 9.55 -6.11 -5.86
N ARG A 228 9.19 -5.06 -6.59
CA ARG A 228 9.99 -4.58 -7.71
C ARG A 228 11.37 -4.10 -7.23
N ILE A 229 12.42 -4.43 -7.96
CA ILE A 229 13.73 -3.80 -7.78
C ILE A 229 13.61 -2.34 -8.25
N GLN A 230 13.90 -1.41 -7.34
CA GLN A 230 13.70 0.03 -7.59
C GLN A 230 15.00 0.70 -8.05
N HIS A 231 15.47 0.39 -9.26
CA HIS A 231 16.71 0.94 -9.81
C HIS A 231 16.75 2.48 -9.76
N GLU A 232 15.59 3.13 -9.91
CA GLU A 232 15.46 4.58 -9.87
C GLU A 232 15.72 5.21 -8.50
N ARG A 233 15.68 4.43 -7.42
CA ARG A 233 15.97 4.86 -6.05
C ARG A 233 17.36 4.46 -5.58
N GLN A 234 18.03 3.60 -6.34
CA GLN A 234 19.35 3.10 -6.01
C GLN A 234 20.40 3.99 -6.67
N GLN A 235 21.19 4.69 -5.88
CA GLN A 235 22.34 5.47 -6.38
C GLN A 235 23.54 4.60 -6.72
N ARG A 236 23.53 3.31 -6.32
CA ARG A 236 24.59 2.31 -6.54
C ARG A 236 23.94 0.95 -6.81
N SER A 237 24.66 0.04 -7.45
CA SER A 237 24.23 -1.35 -7.58
C SER A 237 24.32 -2.06 -6.21
N PHE A 238 23.22 -2.67 -5.78
CA PHE A 238 23.14 -3.43 -4.52
C PHE A 238 23.20 -4.95 -4.74
N PHE A 239 23.30 -5.37 -5.99
CA PHE A 239 23.52 -6.77 -6.40
C PHE A 239 24.30 -6.77 -7.73
N PRO A 240 25.06 -7.85 -8.01
CA PRO A 240 25.99 -7.85 -9.14
C PRO A 240 25.33 -7.72 -10.51
N SER A 241 24.21 -8.41 -10.73
CA SER A 241 23.47 -8.36 -11.98
C SER A 241 21.99 -8.75 -11.82
N VAL A 242 21.15 -8.31 -12.75
CA VAL A 242 19.73 -8.74 -12.82
C VAL A 242 19.63 -10.26 -13.01
N GLY A 243 20.54 -10.88 -13.78
CA GLY A 243 20.56 -12.33 -13.97
C GLY A 243 20.84 -13.10 -12.66
N GLU A 244 21.76 -12.60 -11.83
CA GLU A 244 22.01 -13.18 -10.51
C GLU A 244 20.80 -13.00 -9.58
N TYR A 245 20.17 -11.82 -9.57
CA TYR A 245 18.95 -11.61 -8.81
C TYR A 245 17.85 -12.60 -9.21
N ILE A 246 17.60 -12.79 -10.51
CA ILE A 246 16.62 -13.76 -11.02
C ILE A 246 16.97 -15.17 -10.53
N SER A 247 18.24 -15.55 -10.65
CA SER A 247 18.72 -16.87 -10.25
C SER A 247 18.54 -17.15 -8.77
N LEU A 248 18.72 -16.15 -7.89
CA LEU A 248 18.68 -16.32 -6.43
C LEU A 248 17.30 -16.00 -5.83
N PHE A 249 16.59 -14.99 -6.35
CA PHE A 249 15.39 -14.42 -5.72
C PHE A 249 14.16 -14.30 -6.64
N GLY A 250 14.28 -14.54 -7.95
CA GLY A 250 13.15 -14.57 -8.86
C GLY A 250 12.22 -15.75 -8.58
N LEU A 251 10.90 -15.52 -8.50
CA LEU A 251 9.91 -16.58 -8.40
C LEU A 251 9.69 -17.21 -9.78
N THR A 252 10.43 -18.26 -10.06
CA THR A 252 10.38 -19.07 -11.30
C THR A 252 9.41 -20.23 -11.17
N MET A 253 9.04 -20.88 -12.29
CA MET A 253 8.19 -22.07 -12.27
C MET A 253 8.77 -23.21 -11.40
N PRO A 254 10.08 -23.57 -11.46
CA PRO A 254 10.65 -24.56 -10.57
C PRO A 254 10.57 -24.21 -9.08
N ARG A 255 10.67 -22.93 -8.73
CA ARG A 255 10.50 -22.47 -7.35
C ARG A 255 9.05 -22.51 -6.90
N PHE A 256 8.13 -22.13 -7.77
CA PHE A 256 6.70 -22.20 -7.48
C PHE A 256 6.25 -23.63 -7.15
N GLN A 257 6.83 -24.65 -7.77
CA GLN A 257 6.55 -26.06 -7.45
C GLN A 257 6.95 -26.47 -6.03
N LYS A 258 7.80 -25.68 -5.34
CA LYS A 258 8.18 -25.91 -3.94
C LYS A 258 7.20 -25.27 -2.96
N CYS A 259 6.32 -24.39 -3.43
CA CYS A 259 5.35 -23.69 -2.61
C CYS A 259 4.16 -24.57 -2.24
N LYS A 260 3.39 -24.13 -1.26
CA LYS A 260 2.08 -24.73 -0.96
C LYS A 260 1.14 -24.62 -2.18
N PRO A 261 0.27 -25.60 -2.44
CA PRO A 261 -0.64 -25.55 -3.59
C PRO A 261 -1.52 -24.31 -3.67
N ASN A 262 -1.93 -23.78 -2.52
CA ASN A 262 -2.82 -22.62 -2.40
C ASN A 262 -2.07 -21.33 -2.03
N VAL A 263 -0.75 -21.26 -2.23
CA VAL A 263 0.03 -20.06 -1.95
C VAL A 263 -0.53 -18.87 -2.72
N LEU A 264 -0.68 -17.72 -2.07
CA LEU A 264 -1.06 -16.48 -2.75
C LEU A 264 0.20 -15.75 -3.23
N ILE A 265 0.19 -15.32 -4.49
CA ILE A 265 1.23 -14.48 -5.09
C ILE A 265 0.72 -13.06 -5.17
N MET A 266 1.42 -12.14 -4.53
CA MET A 266 1.09 -10.73 -4.46
C MET A 266 2.21 -9.87 -5.04
N HIS A 267 1.82 -8.71 -5.61
CA HIS A 267 2.78 -7.74 -6.11
C HIS A 267 2.13 -6.33 -6.17
N PRO A 268 2.71 -5.30 -5.54
CA PRO A 268 2.12 -3.95 -5.51
C PRO A 268 2.16 -3.24 -6.87
N GLY A 269 2.87 -3.82 -7.85
CA GLY A 269 3.09 -3.28 -9.20
C GLY A 269 3.91 -1.98 -9.24
N PRO A 270 4.45 -1.63 -10.42
CA PRO A 270 4.44 -2.42 -11.65
C PRO A 270 5.32 -3.66 -11.55
N ILE A 271 5.01 -4.70 -12.32
CA ILE A 271 5.79 -5.94 -12.37
C ILE A 271 6.88 -5.80 -13.43
N ASN A 272 8.12 -6.20 -13.10
CA ASN A 272 9.15 -6.49 -14.09
C ASN A 272 9.09 -7.99 -14.42
N ARG A 273 8.27 -8.35 -15.41
CA ARG A 273 8.07 -9.73 -15.82
C ARG A 273 9.38 -10.41 -16.18
N GLY A 274 9.60 -11.62 -15.66
CA GLY A 274 10.84 -12.36 -15.86
C GLY A 274 11.99 -11.94 -14.92
N VAL A 275 11.80 -10.96 -14.06
CA VAL A 275 12.78 -10.55 -13.05
C VAL A 275 12.37 -11.06 -11.67
N GLU A 276 11.45 -10.38 -10.99
CA GLU A 276 10.97 -10.83 -9.68
C GLU A 276 9.96 -11.98 -9.76
N ILE A 277 9.28 -12.14 -10.91
CA ILE A 277 8.27 -13.18 -11.14
C ILE A 277 8.24 -13.62 -12.60
N ALA A 278 8.11 -14.91 -12.84
CA ALA A 278 7.85 -15.46 -14.17
C ALA A 278 6.48 -14.97 -14.69
N SER A 279 6.39 -14.68 -16.00
CA SER A 279 5.18 -14.09 -16.60
C SER A 279 3.95 -14.97 -16.40
N GLU A 280 4.11 -16.28 -16.50
CA GLU A 280 3.04 -17.27 -16.33
C GLU A 280 2.46 -17.26 -14.91
N LEU A 281 3.30 -17.01 -13.90
CA LEU A 281 2.87 -16.90 -12.51
C LEU A 281 2.16 -15.59 -12.20
N ALA A 282 2.58 -14.50 -12.86
CA ALA A 282 1.93 -13.20 -12.69
C ALA A 282 0.47 -13.19 -13.17
N ASP A 283 0.15 -14.03 -14.16
CA ASP A 283 -1.19 -14.15 -14.74
C ASP A 283 -1.89 -15.47 -14.29
N GLY A 284 -1.25 -16.26 -13.42
CA GLY A 284 -1.75 -17.54 -12.94
C GLY A 284 -2.85 -17.40 -11.89
N VAL A 285 -3.53 -18.52 -11.57
CA VAL A 285 -4.67 -18.59 -10.63
C VAL A 285 -4.29 -18.21 -9.19
N ASN A 286 -3.03 -18.38 -8.81
CA ASN A 286 -2.49 -18.01 -7.51
C ASN A 286 -2.16 -16.51 -7.41
N SER A 287 -2.12 -15.79 -8.55
CA SER A 287 -1.85 -14.36 -8.59
C SER A 287 -3.05 -13.55 -8.11
N THR A 288 -2.81 -12.60 -7.23
CA THR A 288 -3.83 -11.68 -6.70
C THR A 288 -3.59 -10.23 -7.14
N VAL A 289 -2.73 -10.01 -8.13
CA VAL A 289 -2.29 -8.66 -8.54
C VAL A 289 -3.46 -7.79 -9.00
N LEU A 290 -4.41 -8.36 -9.74
CA LEU A 290 -5.60 -7.61 -10.18
C LEU A 290 -6.62 -7.45 -9.03
N ASP A 291 -6.71 -8.42 -8.11
CA ASP A 291 -7.52 -8.28 -6.90
C ASP A 291 -7.00 -7.13 -6.03
N GLN A 292 -5.67 -7.00 -5.88
CA GLN A 292 -5.05 -5.86 -5.16
C GLN A 292 -5.45 -4.51 -5.79
N VAL A 293 -5.52 -4.42 -7.11
CA VAL A 293 -5.96 -3.19 -7.79
C VAL A 293 -7.42 -2.88 -7.47
N GLN A 294 -8.31 -3.87 -7.57
CA GLN A 294 -9.73 -3.73 -7.27
C GLN A 294 -9.96 -3.39 -5.79
N ASN A 295 -9.33 -4.13 -4.90
CA ASN A 295 -9.40 -3.95 -3.46
C ASN A 295 -8.83 -2.59 -3.02
N GLY A 296 -7.85 -2.08 -3.76
CA GLY A 296 -7.30 -0.75 -3.54
C GLY A 296 -8.33 0.38 -3.67
N LEU A 297 -9.31 0.24 -4.57
CA LEU A 297 -10.39 1.20 -4.68
C LEU A 297 -11.29 1.16 -3.44
N ALA A 298 -11.73 -0.02 -3.01
CA ALA A 298 -12.60 -0.20 -1.84
C ALA A 298 -11.93 0.29 -0.54
N VAL A 299 -10.64 -0.02 -0.34
CA VAL A 299 -9.88 0.44 0.84
C VAL A 299 -9.73 1.96 0.85
N ARG A 300 -9.48 2.60 -0.28
CA ARG A 300 -9.38 4.07 -0.35
C ARG A 300 -10.72 4.75 -0.13
N MET A 301 -11.83 4.16 -0.59
CA MET A 301 -13.18 4.60 -0.22
C MET A 301 -13.40 4.49 1.30
N ALA A 302 -13.03 3.37 1.91
CA ALA A 302 -13.15 3.18 3.36
C ALA A 302 -12.33 4.22 4.16
N VAL A 303 -11.10 4.48 3.76
CA VAL A 303 -10.24 5.49 4.41
C VAL A 303 -10.83 6.89 4.30
N LEU A 304 -11.25 7.31 3.11
CA LEU A 304 -11.87 8.62 2.90
C LEU A 304 -13.17 8.76 3.68
N HIS A 305 -14.03 7.73 3.69
CA HIS A 305 -15.28 7.70 4.43
C HIS A 305 -15.05 7.83 5.94
N LEU A 306 -14.14 7.04 6.52
CA LEU A 306 -13.86 7.06 7.97
C LEU A 306 -13.28 8.41 8.41
N LEU A 307 -12.35 8.97 7.65
CA LEU A 307 -11.79 10.29 7.92
C LEU A 307 -12.84 11.40 7.78
N GLY A 308 -13.80 11.26 6.86
CA GLY A 308 -14.91 12.20 6.67
C GLY A 308 -16.01 12.14 7.74
N GLY A 309 -15.85 11.31 8.76
CA GLY A 309 -16.79 11.18 9.88
C GLY A 309 -17.76 10.01 9.78
N GLY A 310 -17.65 9.16 8.75
CA GLY A 310 -18.34 7.85 8.68
C GLY A 310 -19.87 7.91 8.65
N ARG A 311 -20.48 9.04 8.31
CA ARG A 311 -21.95 9.17 8.29
C ARG A 311 -22.48 8.95 6.88
N GLU A 312 -23.26 7.88 6.68
CA GLU A 312 -24.25 7.86 5.60
C GLU A 312 -25.40 8.79 6.01
N LYS A 313 -25.75 9.74 5.13
CA LYS A 313 -26.97 10.54 5.28
C LYS A 313 -28.18 9.72 4.83
#